data_49fbf9f98e0f552d02ee9a0c0b97bee7
#
_entry.id   49fbf9f98e0f552d02ee9a0c0b97bee7
#
_cell.length_a   1.000
_cell.length_b   1.000
_cell.length_c   1.000
_cell.angle_alpha   90.00
_cell.angle_beta   90.00
_cell.angle_gamma   90.00
#
_symmetry.space_group_name_H-M   'P 1'
#
loop_
_entity.id
_entity.type
_entity.pdbx_description
1 polymer ?
#
loop_
_entity_poly.entity_id
_entity_poly.type
_entity_poly.pdbx_seq_one_letter_code
_entity_poly.pdbx_strand_id
1 'polypeptide(L)'
;MRADPGRFPIFVLAASAALLGGAFISQYWGGLAPCELCLLQRWPWAAAIIISLIAITVGSRSTLLWLALLLFAVFAIGSALAFYHVGVEKHWFAGPSACMGAATAADTVEALKAQILRQMPVRCDEPAWSLWGISLAGWNLLASLVMASSCLAVFWRLRRPRRRTGMRRGIA
;
A
#
# COMPACT_ATOMS: atom_id res chain seq x y z
N MET A 1 -16.54 16.71 -7.86
CA MET A 1 -15.18 17.11 -8.31
C MET A 1 -14.82 16.30 -9.55
N ARG A 2 -14.65 16.93 -10.72
CA ARG A 2 -14.15 16.25 -11.92
C ARG A 2 -12.64 16.06 -11.73
N ALA A 3 -12.22 14.86 -11.33
CA ALA A 3 -10.80 14.54 -11.27
C ALA A 3 -10.22 14.67 -12.68
N ASP A 4 -9.41 15.68 -12.89
CA ASP A 4 -8.68 15.89 -14.14
C ASP A 4 -7.68 14.72 -14.27
N PRO A 5 -7.74 13.91 -15.34
CA PRO A 5 -6.89 12.73 -15.48
C PRO A 5 -5.39 13.06 -15.41
N GLY A 6 -5.00 14.30 -15.73
CA GLY A 6 -3.63 14.78 -15.59
C GLY A 6 -3.19 15.02 -14.14
N ARG A 7 -4.12 15.27 -13.22
CA ARG A 7 -3.82 15.49 -11.79
C ARG A 7 -3.85 14.21 -10.96
N PHE A 8 -4.42 13.14 -11.50
CA PHE A 8 -4.55 11.89 -10.77
C PHE A 8 -3.19 11.27 -10.35
N PRO A 9 -2.17 11.20 -11.23
CA PRO A 9 -0.86 10.69 -10.82
C PRO A 9 -0.21 11.51 -9.71
N ILE A 10 -0.40 12.82 -9.70
CA ILE A 10 0.10 13.71 -8.63
C ILE A 10 -0.57 13.37 -7.29
N PHE A 11 -1.88 13.13 -7.31
CA PHE A 11 -2.61 12.71 -6.12
C PHE A 11 -2.11 11.35 -5.60
N VAL A 12 -1.91 10.35 -6.48
CA VAL A 12 -1.39 9.04 -6.10
C VAL A 12 0.02 9.17 -5.52
N LEU A 13 0.88 9.97 -6.15
CA LEU A 13 2.23 10.26 -5.68
C LEU A 13 2.22 10.85 -4.26
N ALA A 14 1.44 11.91 -4.06
CA ALA A 14 1.36 12.60 -2.77
C ALA A 14 0.81 11.68 -1.65
N ALA A 15 -0.26 10.93 -1.94
CA ALA A 15 -0.84 9.99 -0.99
C ALA A 15 0.13 8.86 -0.63
N SER A 16 0.81 8.27 -1.64
CA SER A 16 1.78 7.20 -1.42
C SER A 16 3.01 7.69 -0.65
N ALA A 17 3.52 8.87 -0.97
CA ALA A 17 4.62 9.48 -0.25
C ALA A 17 4.27 9.83 1.19
N ALA A 18 3.05 10.33 1.45
CA ALA A 18 2.58 10.65 2.79
C ALA A 18 2.42 9.39 3.66
N LEU A 19 1.84 8.31 3.10
CA LEU A 19 1.66 7.06 3.84
C LEU A 19 2.99 6.34 4.10
N LEU A 20 3.86 6.26 3.10
CA LEU A 20 5.17 5.66 3.27
C LEU A 20 6.05 6.51 4.21
N GLY A 21 6.02 7.83 4.07
CA GLY A 21 6.70 8.77 4.99
C GLY A 21 6.18 8.65 6.41
N GLY A 22 4.86 8.56 6.62
CA GLY A 22 4.24 8.31 7.91
C GLY A 22 4.72 6.99 8.54
N ALA A 23 4.86 5.92 7.74
CA ALA A 23 5.40 4.65 8.21
C ALA A 23 6.88 4.74 8.65
N PHE A 24 7.69 5.57 8.00
CA PHE A 24 9.07 5.82 8.43
C PHE A 24 9.11 6.72 9.67
N ILE A 25 8.26 7.75 9.74
CA ILE A 25 8.15 8.61 10.93
C ILE A 25 7.75 7.80 12.15
N SER A 26 6.75 6.94 12.06
CA SER A 26 6.33 6.06 13.17
C SER A 26 7.43 5.10 13.61
N GLN A 27 8.26 4.64 12.68
CA GLN A 27 9.39 3.76 12.99
C GLN A 27 10.54 4.50 13.67
N TYR A 28 11.02 5.61 13.10
CA TYR A 28 12.27 6.25 13.56
C TYR A 28 12.05 7.26 14.68
N TRP A 29 10.92 7.97 14.67
CA TRP A 29 10.58 8.92 15.74
C TRP A 29 9.56 8.38 16.72
N GLY A 30 8.63 7.54 16.25
CA GLY A 30 7.64 6.90 17.12
C GLY A 30 8.15 5.65 17.87
N GLY A 31 9.34 5.14 17.53
CA GLY A 31 9.89 3.94 18.15
C GLY A 31 9.14 2.65 17.85
N LEU A 32 8.22 2.67 16.87
CA LEU A 32 7.41 1.52 16.49
C LEU A 32 8.21 0.61 15.55
N ALA A 33 8.81 -0.45 16.07
CA ALA A 33 9.55 -1.41 15.27
C ALA A 33 8.59 -2.15 14.31
N PRO A 34 8.84 -2.11 12.97
CA PRO A 34 7.97 -2.77 12.02
C PRO A 34 8.19 -4.29 12.04
N CYS A 35 7.12 -5.06 12.00
CA CYS A 35 7.16 -6.49 11.74
C CYS A 35 7.45 -6.77 10.26
N GLU A 36 7.68 -8.03 9.90
CA GLU A 36 8.00 -8.41 8.52
C GLU A 36 6.85 -8.11 7.54
N LEU A 37 5.60 -8.39 7.93
CA LEU A 37 4.44 -8.05 7.11
C LEU A 37 4.26 -6.54 6.96
N CYS A 38 4.62 -5.75 7.98
CA CYS A 38 4.63 -4.28 7.89
C CYS A 38 5.63 -3.79 6.83
N LEU A 39 6.81 -4.42 6.75
CA LEU A 39 7.82 -4.09 5.74
C LEU A 39 7.35 -4.46 4.34
N LEU A 40 6.75 -5.64 4.16
CA LEU A 40 6.18 -6.06 2.88
C LEU A 40 5.11 -5.11 2.37
N GLN A 41 4.27 -4.58 3.23
CA GLN A 41 3.22 -3.62 2.87
C GLN A 41 3.74 -2.26 2.40
N ARG A 42 5.02 -1.92 2.59
CA ARG A 42 5.63 -0.69 2.07
C ARG A 42 5.93 -0.76 0.58
N TRP A 43 6.17 -1.95 0.03
CA TRP A 43 6.54 -2.12 -1.38
C TRP A 43 5.47 -1.65 -2.37
N PRO A 44 4.17 -1.94 -2.19
CA PRO A 44 3.12 -1.36 -3.05
C PRO A 44 3.14 0.18 -3.08
N TRP A 45 3.37 0.84 -1.95
CA TRP A 45 3.44 2.30 -1.88
C TRP A 45 4.68 2.85 -2.58
N ALA A 46 5.85 2.20 -2.42
CA ALA A 46 7.07 2.56 -3.13
C ALA A 46 6.92 2.37 -4.65
N ALA A 47 6.34 1.27 -5.09
CA ALA A 47 6.05 1.02 -6.50
C ALA A 47 5.07 2.07 -7.06
N ALA A 48 4.03 2.43 -6.31
CA ALA A 48 3.07 3.46 -6.71
C ALA A 48 3.71 4.84 -6.89
N ILE A 49 4.70 5.20 -6.07
CA ILE A 49 5.49 6.44 -6.23
C ILE A 49 6.21 6.42 -7.58
N ILE A 50 6.93 5.34 -7.90
CA ILE A 50 7.69 5.21 -9.15
C ILE A 50 6.76 5.29 -10.37
N ILE A 51 5.66 4.52 -10.36
CA ILE A 51 4.68 4.49 -11.44
C ILE A 51 4.04 5.87 -11.63
N SER A 52 3.73 6.57 -10.55
CA SER A 52 3.13 7.91 -10.60
C SER A 52 4.09 8.94 -11.17
N LEU A 53 5.38 8.88 -10.85
CA LEU A 53 6.41 9.74 -11.46
C LEU A 53 6.50 9.52 -12.97
N ILE A 54 6.49 8.26 -13.42
CA ILE A 54 6.45 7.94 -14.86
C ILE A 54 5.16 8.48 -15.50
N ALA A 55 4.01 8.34 -14.83
CA ALA A 55 2.73 8.81 -15.35
C ALA A 55 2.68 10.33 -15.52
N ILE A 56 3.36 11.09 -14.65
CA ILE A 56 3.45 12.56 -14.74
C ILE A 56 4.26 12.98 -15.96
N THR A 57 5.33 12.25 -16.30
CA THR A 57 6.25 12.62 -17.40
C THR A 57 5.69 12.25 -18.78
N VAL A 58 4.93 11.16 -18.90
CA VAL A 58 4.57 10.61 -20.23
C VAL A 58 3.34 11.28 -20.86
N GLY A 59 2.38 11.78 -20.12
CA GLY A 59 1.26 12.64 -20.57
C GLY A 59 0.27 12.05 -21.59
N SER A 60 0.56 10.92 -22.26
CA SER A 60 -0.33 10.32 -23.28
C SER A 60 -1.50 9.60 -22.61
N ARG A 61 -2.71 9.77 -23.20
CA ARG A 61 -3.93 9.12 -22.67
C ARG A 61 -3.84 7.59 -22.67
N SER A 62 -3.26 7.01 -23.69
CA SER A 62 -3.09 5.55 -23.78
C SER A 62 -2.18 5.04 -22.68
N THR A 63 -1.05 5.70 -22.46
CA THR A 63 -0.11 5.36 -21.39
C THR A 63 -0.74 5.53 -20.02
N LEU A 64 -1.46 6.64 -19.77
CA LEU A 64 -2.17 6.88 -18.51
C LEU A 64 -3.21 5.78 -18.21
N LEU A 65 -3.85 5.22 -19.24
CA LEU A 65 -4.80 4.13 -19.08
C LEU A 65 -4.10 2.86 -18.56
N TRP A 66 -2.98 2.47 -19.18
CA TRP A 66 -2.21 1.30 -18.73
C TRP A 66 -1.55 1.50 -17.36
N LEU A 67 -1.05 2.70 -17.08
CA LEU A 67 -0.48 3.02 -15.77
C LEU A 67 -1.56 3.04 -14.68
N ALA A 68 -2.78 3.49 -14.97
CA ALA A 68 -3.90 3.40 -14.02
C ALA A 68 -4.27 1.94 -13.70
N LEU A 69 -4.24 1.06 -14.71
CA LEU A 69 -4.46 -0.37 -14.50
C LEU A 69 -3.34 -1.01 -13.69
N LEU A 70 -2.09 -0.64 -13.97
CA LEU A 70 -0.93 -1.11 -13.21
C LEU A 70 -0.99 -0.65 -11.74
N LEU A 71 -1.32 0.62 -11.50
CA LEU A 71 -1.54 1.14 -10.15
C LEU A 71 -2.68 0.41 -9.42
N PHE A 72 -3.77 0.11 -10.14
CA PHE A 72 -4.85 -0.70 -9.58
C PHE A 72 -4.33 -2.08 -9.13
N ALA A 73 -3.55 -2.77 -9.97
CA ALA A 73 -2.98 -4.08 -9.61
C ALA A 73 -2.04 -3.99 -8.40
N VAL A 74 -1.18 -2.96 -8.34
CA VAL A 74 -0.28 -2.71 -7.20
C VAL A 74 -1.06 -2.50 -5.90
N PHE A 75 -2.11 -1.67 -5.90
CA PHE A 75 -2.91 -1.45 -4.71
C PHE A 75 -3.82 -2.63 -4.37
N ALA A 76 -4.25 -3.42 -5.34
CA ALA A 76 -4.97 -4.68 -5.09
C ALA A 76 -4.06 -5.69 -4.36
N ILE A 77 -2.80 -5.83 -4.78
CA ILE A 77 -1.79 -6.63 -4.08
C ILE A 77 -1.56 -6.07 -2.67
N GLY A 78 -1.39 -4.75 -2.53
CA GLY A 78 -1.26 -4.08 -1.24
C GLY A 78 -2.44 -4.36 -0.31
N SER A 79 -3.68 -4.32 -0.84
CA SER A 79 -4.90 -4.66 -0.09
C SER A 79 -4.91 -6.12 0.36
N ALA A 80 -4.49 -7.05 -0.50
CA ALA A 80 -4.43 -8.47 -0.17
C ALA A 80 -3.40 -8.76 0.95
N LEU A 81 -2.22 -8.13 0.86
CA LEU A 81 -1.19 -8.23 1.91
C LEU A 81 -1.67 -7.64 3.23
N ALA A 82 -2.35 -6.49 3.19
CA ALA A 82 -2.87 -5.84 4.39
C ALA A 82 -4.04 -6.65 4.99
N PHE A 83 -4.91 -7.22 4.18
CA PHE A 83 -5.97 -8.12 4.62
C PHE A 83 -5.41 -9.38 5.30
N TYR A 84 -4.39 -10.01 4.68
CA TYR A 84 -3.69 -11.13 5.29
C TYR A 84 -3.10 -10.76 6.66
N HIS A 85 -2.44 -9.58 6.75
CA HIS A 85 -1.86 -9.11 8.01
C HIS A 85 -2.94 -8.89 9.09
N VAL A 86 -4.05 -8.23 8.76
CA VAL A 86 -5.20 -8.09 9.68
C VAL A 86 -5.73 -9.45 10.11
N GLY A 87 -5.77 -10.42 9.19
CA GLY A 87 -6.17 -11.80 9.49
C GLY A 87 -5.22 -12.50 10.47
N VAL A 88 -3.91 -12.23 10.37
CA VAL A 88 -2.91 -12.71 11.35
C VAL A 88 -3.11 -12.04 12.71
N GLU A 89 -3.30 -10.71 12.77
CA GLU A 89 -3.63 -9.99 14.02
C GLU A 89 -4.92 -10.47 14.69
N LYS A 90 -5.88 -10.94 13.90
CA LYS A 90 -7.16 -11.49 14.38
C LYS A 90 -7.12 -13.01 14.61
N HIS A 91 -5.97 -13.64 14.41
CA HIS A 91 -5.77 -15.10 14.52
C HIS A 91 -6.67 -15.92 13.57
N TRP A 92 -7.12 -15.32 12.44
CA TRP A 92 -7.82 -16.03 11.38
C TRP A 92 -6.87 -16.84 10.50
N PHE A 93 -5.64 -16.37 10.36
CA PHE A 93 -4.57 -16.99 9.58
C PHE A 93 -3.34 -17.21 10.44
N ALA A 94 -2.60 -18.27 10.16
CA ALA A 94 -1.27 -18.46 10.72
C ALA A 94 -0.32 -17.41 10.09
N GLY A 95 0.44 -16.71 10.91
CA GLY A 95 1.50 -15.81 10.45
C GLY A 95 2.69 -16.57 9.87
N PRO A 96 3.53 -15.93 9.04
CA PRO A 96 4.80 -16.50 8.62
C PRO A 96 5.66 -16.87 9.85
N SER A 97 6.47 -17.93 9.75
CA SER A 97 7.33 -18.39 10.83
C SER A 97 8.27 -17.30 11.37
N ALA A 98 8.75 -16.44 10.49
CA ALA A 98 9.57 -15.28 10.84
C ALA A 98 8.84 -14.24 11.71
N CYS A 99 7.51 -14.15 11.57
CA CYS A 99 6.64 -13.25 12.34
C CYS A 99 6.18 -13.83 13.69
N MET A 100 6.20 -15.17 13.82
CA MET A 100 5.61 -15.84 14.97
C MET A 100 6.61 -16.03 16.14
N GLY A 101 7.84 -15.50 15.98
CA GLY A 101 8.87 -15.64 17.00
C GLY A 101 9.13 -17.11 17.34
N ALA A 102 9.05 -18.00 16.34
CA ALA A 102 9.38 -19.41 16.54
C ALA A 102 10.82 -19.50 17.06
N ALA A 103 10.94 -19.50 18.38
CA ALA A 103 12.14 -19.90 19.06
C ALA A 103 12.35 -21.37 18.65
N THR A 104 13.19 -21.62 17.66
CA THR A 104 13.80 -22.94 17.55
C THR A 104 14.43 -23.19 18.93
N ALA A 105 14.00 -24.27 19.58
CA ALA A 105 14.55 -24.63 20.89
C ALA A 105 16.07 -24.61 20.75
N ALA A 106 16.71 -23.72 21.51
CA ALA A 106 18.17 -23.63 21.49
C ALA A 106 18.71 -24.87 22.18
N ASP A 107 19.47 -25.69 21.44
CA ASP A 107 20.05 -26.94 21.95
C ASP A 107 21.18 -26.71 22.95
N THR A 108 21.64 -25.47 23.10
CA THR A 108 22.72 -25.10 24.04
C THR A 108 22.42 -23.76 24.71
N VAL A 109 23.02 -23.57 25.91
CA VAL A 109 22.90 -22.31 26.69
C VAL A 109 23.47 -21.12 25.93
N GLU A 110 24.55 -21.31 25.16
CA GLU A 110 25.19 -20.31 24.32
C GLU A 110 24.27 -19.90 23.18
N ALA A 111 23.60 -20.86 22.53
CA ALA A 111 22.62 -20.60 21.49
C ALA A 111 21.38 -19.86 22.05
N LEU A 112 20.91 -20.23 23.25
CA LEU A 112 19.83 -19.54 23.95
C LEU A 112 20.22 -18.10 24.28
N LYS A 113 21.43 -17.87 24.80
CA LYS A 113 21.95 -16.54 25.11
C LYS A 113 22.08 -15.68 23.85
N ALA A 114 22.59 -16.24 22.74
CA ALA A 114 22.66 -15.55 21.46
C ALA A 114 21.27 -15.23 20.90
N GLN A 115 20.28 -16.08 21.12
CA GLN A 115 18.90 -15.87 20.72
C GLN A 115 18.23 -14.77 21.54
N ILE A 116 18.48 -14.70 22.86
CA ILE A 116 17.97 -13.64 23.76
C ILE A 116 18.64 -12.29 23.43
N LEU A 117 19.92 -12.30 23.09
CA LEU A 117 20.67 -11.08 22.70
C LEU A 117 20.37 -10.61 21.29
N ARG A 118 19.89 -11.47 20.39
CA ARG A 118 19.25 -11.05 19.16
C ARG A 118 17.91 -10.43 19.55
N GLN A 119 17.67 -9.19 19.11
CA GLN A 119 16.37 -8.53 19.26
C GLN A 119 15.26 -9.51 18.88
N MET A 120 14.33 -9.77 19.81
CA MET A 120 13.18 -10.63 19.52
C MET A 120 12.50 -10.14 18.24
N PRO A 121 12.21 -11.02 17.28
CA PRO A 121 11.50 -10.62 16.07
C PRO A 121 10.16 -9.98 16.48
N VAL A 122 9.87 -8.81 15.89
CA VAL A 122 8.61 -8.11 16.16
C VAL A 122 7.47 -8.99 15.66
N ARG A 123 6.53 -9.31 16.55
CA ARG A 123 5.39 -10.19 16.25
C ARG A 123 4.44 -9.53 15.27
N CYS A 124 3.88 -10.31 14.34
CA CYS A 124 2.87 -9.83 13.40
C CYS A 124 1.44 -10.07 13.88
N ASP A 125 1.24 -10.92 14.88
CA ASP A 125 -0.07 -11.27 15.45
C ASP A 125 -0.51 -10.32 16.58
N GLU A 126 0.35 -9.37 16.97
CA GLU A 126 0.03 -8.33 17.91
C GLU A 126 0.16 -6.96 17.24
N PRO A 127 -0.91 -6.12 17.24
CA PRO A 127 -0.84 -4.79 16.64
C PRO A 127 0.11 -3.89 17.43
N ALA A 128 1.18 -3.40 16.79
CA ALA A 128 2.14 -2.49 17.41
C ALA A 128 1.49 -1.16 17.87
N TRP A 129 0.42 -0.74 17.22
CA TRP A 129 -0.35 0.44 17.55
C TRP A 129 -1.74 0.38 16.90
N SER A 130 -2.73 0.95 17.58
CA SER A 130 -4.10 1.04 17.06
C SER A 130 -4.72 2.40 17.35
N LEU A 131 -5.55 2.89 16.44
CA LEU A 131 -6.34 4.10 16.59
C LEU A 131 -7.81 3.75 16.34
N TRP A 132 -8.68 4.10 17.29
CA TRP A 132 -10.12 3.77 17.27
C TRP A 132 -10.39 2.25 17.07
N GLY A 133 -9.54 1.41 17.65
CA GLY A 133 -9.66 -0.05 17.50
C GLY A 133 -9.22 -0.62 16.15
N ILE A 134 -8.71 0.20 15.25
CA ILE A 134 -8.16 -0.22 13.95
C ILE A 134 -6.64 -0.20 14.05
N SER A 135 -5.99 -1.33 13.74
CA SER A 135 -4.53 -1.45 13.70
C SER A 135 -3.92 -0.67 12.53
N LEU A 136 -2.60 -0.47 12.56
CA LEU A 136 -1.87 0.11 11.41
C LEU A 136 -2.10 -0.72 10.13
N ALA A 137 -2.14 -2.05 10.24
CA ALA A 137 -2.45 -2.92 9.10
C ALA A 137 -3.88 -2.69 8.59
N GLY A 138 -4.85 -2.48 9.49
CA GLY A 138 -6.24 -2.14 9.14
C GLY A 138 -6.35 -0.79 8.41
N TRP A 139 -5.65 0.24 8.89
CA TRP A 139 -5.60 1.53 8.21
C TRP A 139 -4.94 1.43 6.85
N ASN A 140 -3.87 0.63 6.72
CA ASN A 140 -3.23 0.37 5.43
C ASN A 140 -4.16 -0.37 4.45
N LEU A 141 -4.96 -1.33 4.95
CA LEU A 141 -5.98 -2.01 4.15
C LEU A 141 -7.00 -1.02 3.58
N LEU A 142 -7.56 -0.16 4.43
CA LEU A 142 -8.55 0.85 4.01
C LEU A 142 -7.96 1.80 2.98
N ALA A 143 -6.76 2.32 3.23
CA ALA A 143 -6.07 3.21 2.29
C ALA A 143 -5.81 2.53 0.94
N SER A 144 -5.32 1.29 0.95
CA SER A 144 -5.05 0.52 -0.28
C SER A 144 -6.32 0.26 -1.07
N LEU A 145 -7.44 -0.08 -0.42
CA LEU A 145 -8.75 -0.28 -1.07
C LEU A 145 -9.28 1.01 -1.71
N VAL A 146 -9.16 2.15 -1.02
CA VAL A 146 -9.56 3.46 -1.56
C VAL A 146 -8.71 3.81 -2.77
N MET A 147 -7.39 3.58 -2.71
CA MET A 147 -6.49 3.84 -3.84
C MET A 147 -6.77 2.91 -5.02
N ALA A 148 -6.97 1.61 -4.79
CA ALA A 148 -7.35 0.66 -5.84
C ALA A 148 -8.66 1.07 -6.53
N SER A 149 -9.69 1.38 -5.76
CA SER A 149 -10.99 1.83 -6.28
C SER A 149 -10.87 3.11 -7.09
N SER A 150 -10.04 4.06 -6.63
CA SER A 150 -9.78 5.32 -7.33
C SER A 150 -9.06 5.09 -8.68
N CYS A 151 -8.06 4.19 -8.71
CA CYS A 151 -7.36 3.81 -9.94
C CYS A 151 -8.30 3.16 -10.94
N LEU A 152 -9.16 2.25 -10.48
CA LEU A 152 -10.15 1.58 -11.32
C LEU A 152 -11.17 2.57 -11.88
N ALA A 153 -11.65 3.51 -11.07
CA ALA A 153 -12.55 4.56 -11.51
C ALA A 153 -11.93 5.45 -12.59
N VAL A 154 -10.65 5.81 -12.45
CA VAL A 154 -9.91 6.60 -13.46
C VAL A 154 -9.70 5.78 -14.74
N PHE A 155 -9.33 4.50 -14.62
CA PHE A 155 -9.23 3.60 -15.77
C PHE A 155 -10.52 3.58 -16.59
N TRP A 156 -11.69 3.37 -15.97
CA TRP A 156 -12.98 3.35 -16.65
C TRP A 156 -13.33 4.70 -17.29
N ARG A 157 -12.98 5.81 -16.63
CA ARG A 157 -13.16 7.17 -17.20
C ARG A 157 -12.30 7.39 -18.45
N LEU A 158 -11.04 6.95 -18.39
CA LEU A 158 -10.11 7.05 -19.50
C LEU A 158 -10.51 6.13 -20.67
N ARG A 159 -11.12 4.99 -20.41
CA ARG A 159 -11.58 4.05 -21.44
C ARG A 159 -12.80 4.55 -22.21
N ARG A 160 -13.66 5.38 -21.59
CA ARG A 160 -14.86 5.91 -22.25
C ARG A 160 -14.47 6.86 -23.38
N PRO A 161 -15.02 6.65 -24.62
CA PRO A 161 -14.75 7.57 -25.73
C PRO A 161 -15.23 8.97 -25.35
N ARG A 162 -14.43 9.99 -25.64
CA ARG A 162 -14.88 11.39 -25.55
C ARG A 162 -16.05 11.56 -26.52
N ARG A 163 -17.26 11.72 -26.03
CA ARG A 163 -18.36 12.21 -26.85
C ARG A 163 -17.90 13.55 -27.44
N ARG A 164 -17.61 13.55 -28.74
CA ARG A 164 -17.46 14.81 -29.50
C ARG A 164 -18.80 15.52 -29.38
N THR A 165 -18.87 16.54 -28.54
CA THR A 165 -19.92 17.56 -28.62
C THR A 165 -19.69 18.25 -29.96
N GLY A 166 -20.33 17.72 -31.01
CA GLY A 166 -20.39 18.33 -32.32
C GLY A 166 -21.19 19.62 -32.17
N MET A 167 -20.47 20.70 -31.92
CA MET A 167 -21.01 22.02 -32.20
C MET A 167 -21.07 22.13 -33.73
N ARG A 168 -22.20 21.67 -34.32
CA ARG A 168 -22.60 22.12 -35.64
C ARG A 168 -22.68 23.65 -35.56
N ARG A 169 -21.61 24.34 -35.94
CA ARG A 169 -21.75 25.72 -36.41
C ARG A 169 -22.63 25.65 -37.66
N GLY A 170 -23.90 26.01 -37.48
CA GLY A 170 -24.79 26.31 -38.59
C GLY A 170 -24.16 27.41 -39.43
N ILE A 171 -23.88 27.06 -40.67
CA ILE A 171 -23.62 28.02 -41.72
C ILE A 171 -25.00 28.48 -42.13
N ALA A 172 -25.34 29.70 -41.80
CA ALA A 172 -26.39 30.49 -42.44
C ALA A 172 -25.72 31.68 -43.11
#